data_624ce3a6a83f75498d9559cd366a8e78
#
_entry.id   624ce3a6a83f75498d9559cd366a8e78
#
_cell.length_a   1.000
_cell.length_b   1.000
_cell.length_c   1.000
_cell.angle_alpha   90.00
_cell.angle_beta   90.00
_cell.angle_gamma   90.00
#
_symmetry.space_group_name_H-M   'P 1'
#
loop_
_entity.id
_entity.type
_entity.pdbx_description
1 polymer ?
#
loop_
_entity_poly.entity_id
_entity_poly.type
_entity_poly.pdbx_seq_one_letter_code
_entity_poly.pdbx_strand_id
1 'polypeptide(L)'
;MPKVINIEPTPNPDALKFIVQPAILRSGTRSFKDFASAVGDPLASGIFALGKVTSVFYMDRFVTVNKESGSEWTDLIDPICEVIEDLKAEESSVGGHIAAGPDVADDEKLRKINELLDNRIRPGLAGDGGGLEVISFDGETLQISYHGACGACPSSTSGTLRYIEGMLQEEVDPNLRVISY
;
A
#
# COMPACT_ATOMS: atom_id res chain seq x y z
N MET A 1 18.60 -11.26 -7.19
CA MET A 1 17.94 -11.55 -5.93
C MET A 1 17.87 -10.24 -5.15
N PRO A 2 16.69 -9.78 -4.73
CA PRO A 2 16.57 -8.60 -3.88
C PRO A 2 17.25 -8.86 -2.54
N LYS A 3 17.72 -7.81 -1.88
CA LYS A 3 18.29 -7.89 -0.53
C LYS A 3 17.60 -6.86 0.35
N VAL A 4 17.29 -7.23 1.57
CA VAL A 4 16.83 -6.29 2.58
C VAL A 4 18.04 -5.51 3.08
N ILE A 5 18.02 -4.18 2.86
CA ILE A 5 19.12 -3.29 3.23
C ILE A 5 18.83 -2.47 4.47
N ASN A 6 17.57 -2.33 4.84
CA ASN A 6 17.13 -1.63 6.05
C ASN A 6 15.73 -2.09 6.46
N ILE A 7 15.40 -1.94 7.74
CA ILE A 7 14.06 -2.18 8.28
C ILE A 7 13.66 -0.93 9.06
N GLU A 8 12.56 -0.33 8.68
CA GLU A 8 12.07 0.92 9.24
C GLU A 8 10.77 0.68 10.02
N PRO A 9 10.66 1.25 11.23
CA PRO A 9 9.39 1.28 11.94
C PRO A 9 8.40 2.16 11.19
N THR A 10 7.13 1.84 11.32
CA THR A 10 6.03 2.68 10.80
C THR A 10 5.25 3.30 11.95
N PRO A 11 4.36 4.28 11.70
CA PRO A 11 3.46 4.80 12.72
C PRO A 11 2.51 3.74 13.31
N ASN A 12 2.33 2.64 12.61
CA ASN A 12 1.58 1.49 13.08
C ASN A 12 2.54 0.48 13.75
N PRO A 13 2.41 0.20 15.07
CA PRO A 13 3.31 -0.71 15.79
C PRO A 13 3.22 -2.17 15.29
N ASP A 14 2.12 -2.55 14.64
CA ASP A 14 1.93 -3.87 14.06
C ASP A 14 2.42 -3.96 12.60
N ALA A 15 3.07 -2.90 12.08
CA ALA A 15 3.63 -2.86 10.73
C ALA A 15 5.12 -2.51 10.72
N LEU A 16 5.89 -3.23 9.90
CA LEU A 16 7.28 -2.89 9.57
C LEU A 16 7.46 -2.74 8.07
N LYS A 17 8.36 -1.84 7.70
CA LYS A 17 8.73 -1.54 6.33
C LYS A 17 10.14 -2.05 6.05
N PHE A 18 10.26 -3.00 5.14
CA PHE A 18 11.52 -3.61 4.70
C PHE A 18 11.98 -2.92 3.42
N ILE A 19 13.12 -2.24 3.48
CA ILE A 19 13.71 -1.57 2.32
C ILE A 19 14.58 -2.58 1.57
N VAL A 20 14.36 -2.69 0.27
CA VAL A 20 15.01 -3.69 -0.59
C VAL A 20 15.75 -3.09 -1.76
N GLN A 21 16.81 -3.77 -2.18
CA GLN A 21 17.60 -3.40 -3.36
C GLN A 21 18.04 -4.69 -4.10
N PRO A 22 17.89 -4.75 -5.45
CA PRO A 22 17.22 -3.80 -6.32
C PRO A 22 15.69 -3.74 -6.10
N ALA A 23 15.01 -2.85 -6.84
CA ALA A 23 13.56 -2.72 -6.80
C ALA A 23 12.85 -4.07 -7.08
N ILE A 24 11.79 -4.35 -6.33
CA ILE A 24 10.95 -5.56 -6.48
C ILE A 24 9.95 -5.36 -7.63
N LEU A 25 9.41 -4.16 -7.76
CA LEU A 25 8.52 -3.76 -8.85
C LEU A 25 9.17 -2.65 -9.67
N ARG A 26 8.94 -2.67 -10.98
CA ARG A 26 9.36 -1.58 -11.86
C ARG A 26 8.41 -0.38 -11.81
N SER A 27 7.14 -0.64 -11.51
CA SER A 27 6.09 0.37 -11.37
C SER A 27 4.85 -0.22 -10.71
N GLY A 28 4.02 0.65 -10.12
CA GLY A 28 2.78 0.27 -9.46
C GLY A 28 2.96 -0.18 -8.02
N THR A 29 1.88 -0.64 -7.44
CA THR A 29 1.78 -1.13 -6.06
C THR A 29 1.07 -2.47 -6.03
N ARG A 30 1.34 -3.28 -5.03
CA ARG A 30 0.62 -4.52 -4.77
C ARG A 30 0.20 -4.58 -3.32
N SER A 31 -1.04 -4.95 -3.10
CA SER A 31 -1.63 -5.04 -1.77
C SER A 31 -2.44 -6.31 -1.62
N PHE A 32 -2.23 -7.00 -0.52
CA PHE A 32 -2.89 -8.26 -0.19
C PHE A 32 -3.38 -8.20 1.25
N LYS A 33 -4.68 -8.42 1.46
CA LYS A 33 -5.34 -8.34 2.76
C LYS A 33 -5.45 -9.71 3.45
N ASP A 34 -5.15 -10.79 2.73
CA ASP A 34 -5.21 -12.16 3.22
C ASP A 34 -4.42 -13.11 2.31
N PHE A 35 -4.24 -14.34 2.77
CA PHE A 35 -3.56 -15.38 1.99
C PHE A 35 -4.28 -15.71 0.67
N ALA A 36 -5.61 -15.67 0.65
CA ALA A 36 -6.39 -15.98 -0.55
C ALA A 36 -6.15 -14.97 -1.68
N SER A 37 -6.03 -13.69 -1.33
CA SER A 37 -5.68 -12.62 -2.29
C SER A 37 -4.24 -12.72 -2.78
N ALA A 38 -3.35 -13.34 -2.01
CA ALA A 38 -1.92 -13.50 -2.33
C ALA A 38 -1.62 -14.72 -3.23
N VAL A 39 -2.63 -15.57 -3.49
CA VAL A 39 -2.46 -16.74 -4.36
C VAL A 39 -2.05 -16.30 -5.77
N GLY A 40 -0.89 -16.79 -6.23
CA GLY A 40 -0.30 -16.41 -7.52
C GLY A 40 0.77 -15.32 -7.41
N ASP A 41 0.98 -14.75 -6.23
CA ASP A 41 2.09 -13.85 -5.95
C ASP A 41 3.10 -14.54 -5.03
N PRO A 42 4.30 -14.89 -5.50
CA PRO A 42 5.25 -15.69 -4.72
C PRO A 42 5.76 -14.95 -3.49
N LEU A 43 5.92 -13.62 -3.53
CA LEU A 43 6.36 -12.84 -2.38
C LEU A 43 5.29 -12.79 -1.30
N ALA A 44 4.09 -12.36 -1.67
CA ALA A 44 3.01 -12.21 -0.70
C ALA A 44 2.58 -13.56 -0.11
N SER A 45 2.42 -14.59 -0.96
CA SER A 45 2.08 -15.93 -0.48
C SER A 45 3.15 -16.55 0.42
N GLY A 46 4.44 -16.34 0.11
CA GLY A 46 5.55 -16.75 0.94
C GLY A 46 5.54 -16.09 2.32
N ILE A 47 5.28 -14.78 2.38
CA ILE A 47 5.19 -14.04 3.64
C ILE A 47 3.96 -14.48 4.46
N PHE A 48 2.80 -14.66 3.84
CA PHE A 48 1.61 -15.16 4.53
C PHE A 48 1.79 -16.60 5.04
N ALA A 49 2.57 -17.45 4.36
CA ALA A 49 2.85 -18.80 4.77
C ALA A 49 3.63 -18.89 6.10
N LEU A 50 4.31 -17.83 6.50
CA LEU A 50 4.97 -17.74 7.82
C LEU A 50 3.96 -17.71 8.98
N GLY A 51 2.68 -17.43 8.70
CA GLY A 51 1.64 -17.24 9.71
C GLY A 51 1.78 -15.90 10.45
N LYS A 52 0.78 -15.55 11.25
CA LYS A 52 0.76 -14.31 12.06
C LYS A 52 0.86 -13.01 11.24
N VAL A 53 0.65 -13.06 9.92
CA VAL A 53 0.64 -11.92 9.00
C VAL A 53 -0.80 -11.62 8.58
N THR A 54 -1.19 -10.36 8.67
CA THR A 54 -2.55 -9.90 8.35
C THR A 54 -2.63 -9.19 7.01
N SER A 55 -1.56 -8.54 6.56
CA SER A 55 -1.49 -7.95 5.22
C SER A 55 -0.07 -7.77 4.74
N VAL A 56 0.10 -7.77 3.43
CA VAL A 56 1.36 -7.50 2.74
C VAL A 56 1.11 -6.42 1.69
N PHE A 57 1.94 -5.40 1.70
CA PHE A 57 1.93 -4.32 0.73
C PHE A 57 3.36 -4.08 0.22
N TYR A 58 3.52 -3.91 -1.08
CA TYR A 58 4.82 -3.55 -1.60
C TYR A 58 4.75 -2.71 -2.89
N MET A 59 5.77 -1.89 -3.07
CA MET A 59 5.98 -1.08 -4.26
C MET A 59 7.48 -0.79 -4.41
N ASP A 60 7.92 -0.56 -5.64
CA ASP A 60 9.30 -0.20 -5.98
C ASP A 60 10.35 -0.92 -5.12
N ARG A 61 10.81 -0.31 -4.05
CA ARG A 61 11.94 -0.75 -3.21
C ARG A 61 11.58 -1.04 -1.78
N PHE A 62 10.31 -1.24 -1.45
CA PHE A 62 9.95 -1.63 -0.10
C PHE A 62 8.78 -2.60 -0.02
N VAL A 63 8.80 -3.39 1.04
CA VAL A 63 7.73 -4.29 1.45
C VAL A 63 7.27 -3.87 2.84
N THR A 64 5.98 -3.63 3.00
CA THR A 64 5.36 -3.43 4.31
C THR A 64 4.57 -4.66 4.69
N VAL A 65 4.87 -5.20 5.86
CA VAL A 65 4.17 -6.36 6.42
C VAL A 65 3.45 -5.91 7.68
N ASN A 66 2.17 -6.26 7.78
CA ASN A 66 1.40 -6.12 9.02
C ASN A 66 1.25 -7.49 9.66
N LYS A 67 1.60 -7.57 10.94
CA LYS A 67 1.44 -8.78 11.75
C LYS A 67 0.14 -8.77 12.53
N GLU A 68 -0.26 -9.91 13.05
CA GLU A 68 -1.33 -10.01 14.05
C GLU A 68 -0.91 -9.30 15.34
N SER A 69 -1.84 -8.53 15.91
CA SER A 69 -1.64 -7.89 17.22
C SER A 69 -1.35 -8.95 18.29
N GLY A 70 -0.26 -8.73 19.03
CA GLY A 70 0.20 -9.69 20.04
C GLY A 70 1.26 -10.70 19.56
N SER A 71 1.59 -10.73 18.27
CA SER A 71 2.76 -11.47 17.76
C SER A 71 4.03 -10.66 17.98
N GLU A 72 5.18 -11.33 18.07
CA GLU A 72 6.48 -10.67 18.22
C GLU A 72 7.20 -10.54 16.88
N TRP A 73 7.81 -9.38 16.64
CA TRP A 73 8.59 -9.14 15.42
C TRP A 73 9.87 -9.98 15.34
N THR A 74 10.43 -10.34 16.50
CA THR A 74 11.62 -11.19 16.60
C THR A 74 11.47 -12.54 15.90
N ASP A 75 10.25 -13.06 15.87
CA ASP A 75 9.94 -14.35 15.22
C ASP A 75 9.69 -14.23 13.72
N LEU A 76 9.44 -13.01 13.23
CA LEU A 76 8.99 -12.76 11.86
C LEU A 76 10.04 -12.08 10.98
N ILE A 77 10.91 -11.24 11.55
CA ILE A 77 11.87 -10.43 10.78
C ILE A 77 12.77 -11.31 9.90
N ASP A 78 13.47 -12.27 10.51
CA ASP A 78 14.41 -13.11 9.78
C ASP A 78 13.72 -13.96 8.70
N PRO A 79 12.60 -14.66 8.98
CA PRO A 79 11.88 -15.39 7.95
C PRO A 79 11.33 -14.50 6.81
N ILE A 80 10.87 -13.28 7.11
CA ILE A 80 10.42 -12.34 6.10
C ILE A 80 11.59 -11.93 5.20
N CYS A 81 12.76 -11.64 5.77
CA CYS A 81 13.96 -11.32 5.02
C CYS A 81 14.35 -12.47 4.08
N GLU A 82 14.32 -13.69 4.55
CA GLU A 82 14.60 -14.88 3.74
C GLU A 82 13.64 -15.00 2.56
N VAL A 83 12.33 -14.85 2.78
CA VAL A 83 11.33 -14.88 1.70
C VAL A 83 11.57 -13.79 0.68
N ILE A 84 11.90 -12.57 1.12
CA ILE A 84 12.20 -11.45 0.21
C ILE A 84 13.47 -11.73 -0.61
N GLU A 85 14.51 -12.27 0.01
CA GLU A 85 15.79 -12.52 -0.63
C GLU A 85 15.77 -13.72 -1.57
N ASP A 86 14.91 -14.71 -1.33
CA ASP A 86 14.72 -15.88 -2.19
C ASP A 86 13.93 -15.59 -3.48
N LEU A 87 13.35 -14.39 -3.59
CA LEU A 87 12.60 -13.99 -4.78
C LEU A 87 13.49 -13.99 -6.01
N LYS A 88 13.14 -14.79 -7.00
CA LYS A 88 13.76 -14.75 -8.32
C LYS A 88 13.19 -13.55 -9.09
N ALA A 89 14.06 -12.73 -9.65
CA ALA A 89 13.71 -11.48 -10.35
C ALA A 89 12.71 -11.65 -11.52
N GLU A 90 12.43 -12.88 -11.94
CA GLU A 90 11.50 -13.20 -13.04
C GLU A 90 10.06 -13.48 -12.56
N GLU A 91 9.85 -13.73 -11.28
CA GLU A 91 8.55 -14.12 -10.73
C GLU A 91 7.70 -12.91 -10.28
N SER A 92 8.27 -11.71 -10.25
CA SER A 92 7.57 -10.47 -9.88
C SER A 92 6.57 -9.95 -10.93
N SER A 93 6.40 -10.66 -12.04
CA SER A 93 5.58 -10.21 -13.17
C SER A 93 4.22 -10.90 -13.30
N VAL A 94 3.84 -11.81 -12.41
CA VAL A 94 2.60 -12.57 -12.53
C VAL A 94 1.56 -12.11 -11.51
N GLY A 95 0.52 -11.43 -12.02
CA GLY A 95 -0.85 -11.46 -11.51
C GLY A 95 -1.12 -10.92 -10.11
N GLY A 96 -0.64 -9.74 -9.75
CA GLY A 96 -1.27 -8.98 -8.68
C GLY A 96 -2.31 -8.04 -9.29
N HIS A 97 -3.44 -7.83 -8.62
CA HIS A 97 -4.32 -6.73 -8.93
C HIS A 97 -3.48 -5.45 -9.00
N ILE A 98 -3.14 -5.04 -10.22
CA ILE A 98 -3.05 -3.63 -10.50
C ILE A 98 -4.52 -3.25 -10.35
N ALA A 99 -4.91 -2.70 -9.21
CA ALA A 99 -6.15 -2.00 -9.16
C ALA A 99 -5.96 -0.85 -10.14
N ALA A 100 -6.41 -1.08 -11.37
CA ALA A 100 -6.64 -0.02 -12.31
C ALA A 100 -7.76 0.78 -11.65
N GLY A 101 -7.41 1.94 -11.13
CA GLY A 101 -8.41 2.92 -10.78
C GLY A 101 -9.35 3.09 -11.97
N PRO A 102 -10.56 3.61 -11.76
CA PRO A 102 -11.55 3.79 -12.81
C PRO A 102 -10.90 4.44 -14.04
N ASP A 103 -11.27 4.00 -15.22
CA ASP A 103 -10.73 4.47 -16.48
C ASP A 103 -10.68 6.02 -16.50
N VAL A 104 -9.47 6.55 -16.35
CA VAL A 104 -9.21 7.99 -16.12
C VAL A 104 -9.37 8.79 -17.43
N ALA A 105 -9.79 8.13 -18.50
CA ALA A 105 -9.70 8.68 -19.85
C ALA A 105 -10.62 9.89 -20.12
N ASP A 106 -11.71 10.10 -19.36
CA ASP A 106 -12.73 11.09 -19.70
C ASP A 106 -13.10 12.12 -18.60
N ASP A 107 -12.57 12.03 -17.38
CA ASP A 107 -12.91 12.98 -16.31
C ASP A 107 -11.71 13.87 -15.92
N GLU A 108 -11.76 15.13 -16.36
CA GLU A 108 -10.73 16.13 -16.04
C GLU A 108 -10.59 16.36 -14.53
N LYS A 109 -11.69 16.22 -13.76
CA LYS A 109 -11.67 16.31 -12.29
C LYS A 109 -10.89 15.14 -11.70
N LEU A 110 -11.15 13.92 -12.16
CA LEU A 110 -10.45 12.72 -11.66
C LEU A 110 -8.95 12.77 -11.97
N ARG A 111 -8.57 13.29 -13.13
CA ARG A 111 -7.17 13.48 -13.48
C ARG A 111 -6.48 14.47 -12.54
N LYS A 112 -7.12 15.62 -12.25
CA LYS A 112 -6.61 16.61 -11.31
C LYS A 112 -6.53 16.07 -9.88
N ILE A 113 -7.52 15.27 -9.44
CA ILE A 113 -7.52 14.57 -8.16
C ILE A 113 -6.30 13.65 -8.06
N ASN A 114 -6.07 12.78 -9.05
CA ASN A 114 -4.93 11.87 -9.04
C ASN A 114 -3.60 12.62 -9.02
N GLU A 115 -3.45 13.71 -9.78
CA GLU A 115 -2.25 14.53 -9.78
C GLU A 115 -1.97 15.15 -8.39
N LEU A 116 -3.00 15.64 -7.70
CA LEU A 116 -2.86 16.16 -6.33
C LEU A 116 -2.49 15.06 -5.34
N LEU A 117 -3.12 13.89 -5.45
CA LEU A 117 -2.80 12.73 -4.62
C LEU A 117 -1.36 12.27 -4.85
N ASP A 118 -0.89 12.21 -6.12
CA ASP A 118 0.47 11.81 -6.48
C ASP A 118 1.52 12.77 -5.93
N ASN A 119 1.25 14.06 -5.97
CA ASN A 119 2.21 15.08 -5.59
C ASN A 119 2.27 15.35 -4.08
N ARG A 120 1.15 15.22 -3.37
CA ARG A 120 1.03 15.66 -1.97
C ARG A 120 0.76 14.54 -0.97
N ILE A 121 0.05 13.50 -1.36
CA ILE A 121 -0.43 12.45 -0.43
C ILE A 121 0.39 11.17 -0.53
N ARG A 122 0.49 10.61 -1.73
CA ARG A 122 1.17 9.31 -1.94
C ARG A 122 2.63 9.29 -1.47
N PRO A 123 3.45 10.34 -1.66
CA PRO A 123 4.83 10.34 -1.15
C PRO A 123 4.91 10.26 0.38
N GLY A 124 4.03 10.97 1.08
CA GLY A 124 3.94 10.90 2.54
C GLY A 124 3.54 9.51 3.03
N LEU A 125 2.48 8.94 2.44
CA LEU A 125 2.03 7.58 2.79
C LEU A 125 3.10 6.52 2.49
N ALA A 126 3.82 6.64 1.38
CA ALA A 126 4.93 5.75 1.06
C ALA A 126 6.09 5.88 2.06
N GLY A 127 6.34 7.09 2.57
CA GLY A 127 7.26 7.32 3.68
C GLY A 127 6.87 6.50 4.92
N ASP A 128 5.60 6.48 5.25
CA ASP A 128 5.03 5.74 6.39
C ASP A 128 4.81 4.22 6.12
N GLY A 129 5.25 3.72 4.97
CA GLY A 129 5.10 2.31 4.59
C GLY A 129 3.69 1.93 4.13
N GLY A 130 2.90 2.90 3.71
CA GLY A 130 1.56 2.71 3.20
C GLY A 130 1.35 3.24 1.79
N GLY A 131 0.12 3.17 1.33
CA GLY A 131 -0.31 3.69 0.05
C GLY A 131 -1.79 4.01 0.03
N LEU A 132 -2.22 4.67 -1.04
CA LEU A 132 -3.60 5.04 -1.28
C LEU A 132 -3.97 4.76 -2.73
N GLU A 133 -5.14 4.19 -2.91
CA GLU A 133 -5.71 3.91 -4.21
C GLU A 133 -7.10 4.52 -4.34
N VAL A 134 -7.40 5.04 -5.54
CA VAL A 134 -8.73 5.52 -5.90
C VAL A 134 -9.53 4.32 -6.42
N ILE A 135 -10.63 4.00 -5.75
CA ILE A 135 -11.52 2.87 -6.11
C ILE A 135 -12.56 3.32 -7.12
N SER A 136 -13.21 4.46 -6.86
CA SER A 136 -14.23 5.02 -7.74
C SER A 136 -14.40 6.52 -7.53
N PHE A 137 -14.96 7.17 -8.53
CA PHE A 137 -15.35 8.57 -8.48
C PHE A 137 -16.64 8.77 -9.26
N ASP A 138 -17.66 9.35 -8.65
CA ASP A 138 -18.99 9.58 -9.27
C ASP A 138 -19.24 11.04 -9.66
N GLY A 139 -18.21 11.90 -9.57
CA GLY A 139 -18.29 13.34 -9.84
C GLY A 139 -18.39 14.21 -8.59
N GLU A 140 -18.84 13.66 -7.46
CA GLU A 140 -18.94 14.34 -6.16
C GLU A 140 -18.26 13.54 -5.04
N THR A 141 -18.33 12.20 -5.07
CA THR A 141 -17.76 11.34 -4.05
C THR A 141 -16.57 10.56 -4.58
N LEU A 142 -15.42 10.74 -3.96
CA LEU A 142 -14.21 9.99 -4.19
C LEU A 142 -14.10 8.85 -3.19
N GLN A 143 -14.11 7.63 -3.68
CA GLN A 143 -13.89 6.44 -2.87
C GLN A 143 -12.43 6.02 -2.96
N ILE A 144 -11.77 5.93 -1.81
CA ILE A 144 -10.36 5.56 -1.70
C ILE A 144 -10.18 4.32 -0.81
N SER A 145 -9.09 3.61 -1.02
CA SER A 145 -8.64 2.53 -0.13
C SER A 145 -7.21 2.79 0.32
N TYR A 146 -6.96 2.59 1.61
CA TYR A 146 -5.62 2.64 2.18
C TYR A 146 -4.99 1.25 2.20
N HIS A 147 -3.67 1.21 1.97
CA HIS A 147 -2.89 -0.01 1.93
C HIS A 147 -1.66 0.07 2.84
N GLY A 148 -1.06 -1.10 3.15
CA GLY A 148 0.13 -1.18 3.97
C GLY A 148 -0.10 -0.76 5.42
N ALA A 149 0.85 -0.08 6.03
CA ALA A 149 0.79 0.35 7.43
C ALA A 149 -0.42 1.27 7.72
N CYS A 150 -0.85 2.07 6.74
CA CYS A 150 -1.96 3.00 6.89
C CYS A 150 -3.34 2.31 6.88
N GLY A 151 -3.47 1.18 6.18
CA GLY A 151 -4.74 0.45 6.07
C GLY A 151 -5.20 -0.21 7.35
N ALA A 152 -4.29 -0.52 8.26
CA ALA A 152 -4.57 -1.19 9.54
C ALA A 152 -4.57 -0.23 10.75
N CYS A 153 -4.32 1.08 10.57
CA CYS A 153 -4.20 2.03 11.68
C CYS A 153 -5.45 2.90 11.82
N PRO A 154 -6.30 2.70 12.85
CA PRO A 154 -7.55 3.47 13.03
C PRO A 154 -7.34 4.98 13.20
N SER A 155 -6.19 5.38 13.76
CA SER A 155 -5.90 6.79 14.05
C SER A 155 -5.40 7.58 12.85
N SER A 156 -4.74 6.93 11.88
CA SER A 156 -4.24 7.61 10.67
C SER A 156 -5.32 7.80 9.61
N THR A 157 -6.29 6.88 9.53
CA THR A 157 -7.33 6.92 8.50
C THR A 157 -8.23 8.15 8.60
N SER A 158 -8.70 8.53 9.79
CA SER A 158 -9.64 9.64 9.93
C SER A 158 -9.01 11.02 9.75
N GLY A 159 -7.76 11.20 10.20
CA GLY A 159 -7.02 12.47 10.06
C GLY A 159 -6.61 12.71 8.61
N THR A 160 -6.05 11.69 7.98
CA THR A 160 -5.62 11.74 6.57
C THR A 160 -6.81 11.90 5.63
N LEU A 161 -7.93 11.24 5.92
CA LEU A 161 -9.16 11.36 5.12
C LEU A 161 -9.66 12.80 5.09
N ARG A 162 -9.76 13.46 6.27
CA ARG A 162 -10.18 14.87 6.38
C ARG A 162 -9.21 15.80 5.69
N TYR A 163 -7.93 15.54 5.78
CA TYR A 163 -6.91 16.35 5.10
C TYR A 163 -7.05 16.23 3.58
N ILE A 164 -7.22 15.03 3.04
CA ILE A 164 -7.45 14.79 1.63
C ILE A 164 -8.73 15.49 1.16
N GLU A 165 -9.84 15.33 1.89
CA GLU A 165 -11.12 15.95 1.57
C GLU A 165 -10.99 17.48 1.54
N GLY A 166 -10.42 18.10 2.56
CA GLY A 166 -10.22 19.55 2.64
C GLY A 166 -9.34 20.07 1.49
N MET A 167 -8.26 19.37 1.17
CA MET A 167 -7.37 19.71 0.06
C MET A 167 -8.11 19.63 -1.30
N LEU A 168 -8.88 18.57 -1.52
CA LEU A 168 -9.62 18.40 -2.77
C LEU A 168 -10.80 19.37 -2.88
N GLN A 169 -11.43 19.74 -1.77
CA GLN A 169 -12.46 20.78 -1.75
C GLN A 169 -11.91 22.16 -2.11
N GLU A 170 -10.70 22.46 -1.68
CA GLU A 170 -10.04 23.75 -1.99
C GLU A 170 -9.53 23.81 -3.43
N GLU A 171 -8.96 22.73 -3.95
CA GLU A 171 -8.22 22.74 -5.22
C GLU A 171 -9.06 22.25 -6.42
N VAL A 172 -10.13 21.46 -6.19
CA VAL A 172 -10.92 20.83 -7.25
C VAL A 172 -12.38 21.24 -7.22
N ASP A 173 -13.11 20.93 -6.16
CA ASP A 173 -14.54 21.21 -6.05
C ASP A 173 -14.98 21.25 -4.59
N PRO A 174 -15.58 22.35 -4.08
CA PRO A 174 -15.98 22.51 -2.69
C PRO A 174 -17.06 21.52 -2.21
N ASN A 175 -17.75 20.84 -3.11
CA ASN A 175 -18.76 19.83 -2.78
C ASN A 175 -18.20 18.41 -2.72
N LEU A 176 -16.91 18.23 -2.99
CA LEU A 176 -16.28 16.92 -3.10
C LEU A 176 -16.22 16.26 -1.72
N ARG A 177 -16.62 14.99 -1.67
CA ARG A 177 -16.54 14.14 -0.48
C ARG A 177 -15.53 13.03 -0.70
N VAL A 178 -14.83 12.66 0.37
CA VAL A 178 -13.88 11.54 0.33
C VAL A 178 -14.30 10.50 1.36
N ILE A 179 -14.49 9.28 0.90
CA ILE A 179 -14.81 8.14 1.76
C ILE A 179 -13.75 7.05 1.60
N SER A 180 -13.42 6.38 2.70
CA SER A 180 -12.53 5.22 2.69
C SER A 180 -13.33 3.93 2.78
N TYR A 181 -12.85 2.91 2.06
CA TYR A 181 -13.40 1.56 2.04
C TYR A 181 -12.51 0.59 2.79
#